data_eb3270c9a29935160b3080babb40bc91
#
_entry.id   eb3270c9a29935160b3080babb40bc91
#
_cell.length_a   1.000
_cell.length_b   1.000
_cell.length_c   1.000
_cell.angle_alpha   90.00
_cell.angle_beta   90.00
_cell.angle_gamma   90.00
#
_symmetry.space_group_name_H-M   'P 1'
#
loop_
_entity.id
_entity.type
_entity.pdbx_description
1 polymer ?
#
loop_
_entity_poly.entity_id
_entity_poly.type
_entity_poly.pdbx_seq_one_letter_code
_entity_poly.pdbx_strand_id
1 'polypeptide(L)'
;KQFVKTISKVMQDNSNAVLLLGDIGVYGFRKVLSSYPDRAYNIGILEQSTISLSSGLSLCGLIPIVHTIAPFLVERALEQIKVDLCYQELGANLVSVGGSYDYAALGPTHHCPADVPTLNEIPDIEIVVPGHPDEFDQIFTQSYNNGATTYYRLSESSNKDDRDVLWSRILQ
;
A
#
# COMPACT_ATOMS: atom_id res chain seq x y z
N LYS A 1 -2.11 -7.63 -11.16
CA LYS A 1 -0.91 -8.04 -11.95
C LYS A 1 0.08 -6.88 -12.07
N GLN A 2 -0.38 -5.64 -12.38
CA GLN A 2 0.50 -4.47 -12.52
C GLN A 2 1.25 -4.16 -11.23
N PHE A 3 0.58 -4.15 -10.08
CA PHE A 3 1.21 -3.95 -8.76
C PHE A 3 2.47 -4.82 -8.57
N VAL A 4 2.38 -6.13 -8.89
CA VAL A 4 3.54 -7.02 -8.77
C VAL A 4 4.68 -6.60 -9.71
N LYS A 5 4.37 -6.18 -10.95
CA LYS A 5 5.39 -5.72 -11.91
C LYS A 5 6.08 -4.45 -11.42
N THR A 6 5.30 -3.46 -10.99
CA THR A 6 5.79 -2.18 -10.49
C THR A 6 6.71 -2.38 -9.29
N ILE A 7 6.26 -3.11 -8.27
CA ILE A 7 7.08 -3.35 -7.07
C ILE A 7 8.31 -4.20 -7.38
N SER A 8 8.21 -5.20 -8.27
CA SER A 8 9.37 -5.99 -8.68
C SER A 8 10.47 -5.11 -9.31
N LYS A 9 10.06 -4.12 -10.11
CA LYS A 9 10.99 -3.15 -10.69
C LYS A 9 11.58 -2.22 -9.61
N VAL A 10 10.75 -1.68 -8.73
CA VAL A 10 11.23 -0.84 -7.62
C VAL A 10 12.23 -1.60 -6.74
N MET A 11 11.95 -2.85 -6.40
CA MET A 11 12.86 -3.69 -5.60
C MET A 11 14.19 -3.97 -6.32
N GLN A 12 14.19 -4.02 -7.65
CA GLN A 12 15.39 -4.16 -8.46
C GLN A 12 16.21 -2.86 -8.52
N ASP A 13 15.53 -1.73 -8.71
CA ASP A 13 16.16 -0.44 -9.00
C ASP A 13 16.57 0.32 -7.74
N ASN A 14 15.98 0.01 -6.57
CA ASN A 14 16.24 0.69 -5.31
C ASN A 14 16.52 -0.31 -4.17
N SER A 15 17.76 -0.30 -3.68
CA SER A 15 18.19 -1.19 -2.59
C SER A 15 17.61 -0.84 -1.22
N ASN A 16 17.07 0.37 -1.03
CA ASN A 16 16.43 0.80 0.21
C ASN A 16 14.96 0.39 0.30
N ALA A 17 14.35 -0.06 -0.81
CA ALA A 17 12.97 -0.53 -0.81
C ALA A 17 12.84 -1.86 -0.05
N VAL A 18 11.86 -1.94 0.86
CA VAL A 18 11.55 -3.13 1.66
C VAL A 18 10.09 -3.49 1.48
N LEU A 19 9.80 -4.71 1.03
CA LEU A 19 8.44 -5.20 0.82
C LEU A 19 7.97 -6.02 2.02
N LEU A 20 6.81 -5.65 2.58
CA LEU A 20 6.16 -6.31 3.70
C LEU A 20 4.76 -6.78 3.27
N LEU A 21 4.52 -8.08 3.23
CA LEU A 21 3.24 -8.67 2.86
C LEU A 21 2.49 -9.17 4.09
N GLY A 22 1.19 -8.85 4.17
CA GLY A 22 0.27 -9.33 5.20
C GLY A 22 -0.46 -10.60 4.79
N ASP A 23 0.27 -11.65 4.45
CA ASP A 23 -0.21 -12.95 3.98
C ASP A 23 -1.10 -12.91 2.72
N ILE A 24 -0.99 -11.84 1.94
CA ILE A 24 -1.67 -11.67 0.66
C ILE A 24 -0.66 -11.31 -0.43
N GLY A 25 -0.97 -11.66 -1.68
CA GLY A 25 -0.07 -11.40 -2.81
C GLY A 25 1.17 -12.29 -2.86
N VAL A 26 1.41 -13.17 -1.88
CA VAL A 26 2.62 -13.99 -1.70
C VAL A 26 2.97 -14.78 -2.96
N TYR A 27 1.98 -15.43 -3.59
CA TYR A 27 2.21 -16.17 -4.83
C TYR A 27 2.68 -15.25 -5.97
N GLY A 28 2.10 -14.06 -6.10
CA GLY A 28 2.52 -13.04 -7.08
C GLY A 28 3.97 -12.59 -6.87
N PHE A 29 4.34 -12.40 -5.61
CA PHE A 29 5.66 -11.92 -5.21
C PHE A 29 6.69 -13.02 -4.93
N ARG A 30 6.40 -14.30 -5.18
CA ARG A 30 7.32 -15.42 -4.87
C ARG A 30 8.74 -15.25 -5.44
N LYS A 31 8.87 -14.62 -6.61
CA LYS A 31 10.18 -14.33 -7.21
C LYS A 31 10.90 -13.20 -6.45
N VAL A 32 10.19 -12.16 -6.04
CA VAL A 32 10.74 -11.05 -5.24
C VAL A 32 11.19 -11.55 -3.89
N LEU A 33 10.35 -12.34 -3.21
CA LEU A 33 10.66 -12.95 -1.92
C LEU A 33 11.92 -13.85 -1.98
N SER A 34 12.08 -14.61 -3.07
CA SER A 34 13.26 -15.46 -3.24
C SER A 34 14.51 -14.69 -3.68
N SER A 35 14.36 -13.61 -4.47
CA SER A 35 15.49 -12.83 -4.98
C SER A 35 16.01 -11.80 -3.98
N TYR A 36 15.18 -11.35 -3.05
CA TYR A 36 15.52 -10.33 -2.06
C TYR A 36 15.14 -10.77 -0.64
N PRO A 37 15.73 -11.90 -0.12
CA PRO A 37 15.35 -12.46 1.18
C PRO A 37 15.61 -11.50 2.34
N ASP A 38 16.52 -10.55 2.17
CA ASP A 38 16.87 -9.54 3.20
C ASP A 38 16.02 -8.25 3.11
N ARG A 39 15.09 -8.16 2.15
CA ARG A 39 14.30 -6.96 1.89
C ARG A 39 12.85 -7.23 1.48
N ALA A 40 12.43 -8.49 1.42
CA ALA A 40 11.06 -8.87 1.08
C ALA A 40 10.59 -9.96 2.02
N TYR A 41 9.53 -9.68 2.76
CA TYR A 41 9.04 -10.55 3.82
C TYR A 41 7.54 -10.77 3.72
N ASN A 42 7.09 -11.98 4.00
CA ASN A 42 5.71 -12.23 4.39
C ASN A 42 5.65 -12.19 5.93
N ILE A 43 5.09 -11.12 6.49
CA ILE A 43 4.98 -10.92 7.93
C ILE A 43 3.85 -11.76 8.52
N GLY A 44 2.91 -12.20 7.68
CA GLY A 44 1.68 -12.85 8.13
C GLY A 44 0.59 -11.83 8.48
N ILE A 45 -0.44 -12.29 9.18
CA ILE A 45 -1.61 -11.46 9.53
C ILE A 45 -1.32 -10.70 10.85
N LEU A 46 -0.50 -9.66 10.74
CA LEU A 46 -0.01 -8.84 11.86
C LEU A 46 0.06 -7.34 11.47
N GLU A 47 -1.04 -6.78 10.98
CA GLU A 47 -1.04 -5.46 10.33
C GLU A 47 -0.53 -4.33 11.25
N GLN A 48 -0.98 -4.28 12.50
CA GLN A 48 -0.52 -3.28 13.47
C GLN A 48 1.00 -3.36 13.66
N SER A 49 1.54 -4.56 13.88
CA SER A 49 2.99 -4.77 14.03
C SER A 49 3.74 -4.45 12.75
N THR A 50 3.14 -4.71 11.58
CA THR A 50 3.74 -4.39 10.27
C THR A 50 3.85 -2.89 10.06
N ILE A 51 2.84 -2.10 10.47
CA ILE A 51 2.91 -0.64 10.41
C ILE A 51 3.96 -0.10 11.37
N SER A 52 3.99 -0.58 12.63
CA SER A 52 5.04 -0.16 13.59
C SER A 52 6.44 -0.57 13.12
N LEU A 53 6.60 -1.74 12.50
CA LEU A 53 7.86 -2.15 11.86
C LEU A 53 8.23 -1.19 10.71
N SER A 54 7.25 -0.76 9.91
CA SER A 54 7.48 0.16 8.81
C SER A 54 8.00 1.51 9.28
N SER A 55 7.51 2.02 10.41
CA SER A 55 8.04 3.26 11.00
C SER A 55 9.50 3.10 11.41
N GLY A 56 9.86 1.98 12.03
CA GLY A 56 11.25 1.66 12.37
C GLY A 56 12.16 1.56 11.14
N LEU A 57 11.68 0.94 10.06
CA LEU A 57 12.43 0.90 8.80
C LEU A 57 12.63 2.28 8.19
N SER A 58 11.58 3.12 8.21
CA SER A 58 11.65 4.50 7.74
C SER A 58 12.65 5.34 8.52
N LEU A 59 12.67 5.21 9.86
CA LEU A 59 13.69 5.85 10.73
C LEU A 59 15.12 5.43 10.37
N CYS A 60 15.30 4.22 9.85
CA CYS A 60 16.60 3.72 9.37
C CYS A 60 16.93 4.15 7.93
N GLY A 61 16.11 5.00 7.30
CA GLY A 61 16.32 5.47 5.92
C GLY A 61 15.91 4.46 4.85
N LEU A 62 15.14 3.44 5.22
CA LEU A 62 14.58 2.47 4.28
C LEU A 62 13.19 2.93 3.81
N ILE A 63 12.73 2.36 2.70
CA ILE A 63 11.46 2.72 2.07
C ILE A 63 10.51 1.52 2.20
N PRO A 64 9.66 1.48 3.23
CA PRO A 64 8.72 0.38 3.43
C PRO A 64 7.57 0.44 2.42
N ILE A 65 7.22 -0.74 1.90
CA ILE A 65 6.07 -0.98 1.02
C ILE A 65 5.26 -2.08 1.68
N VAL A 66 4.12 -1.71 2.26
CA VAL A 66 3.21 -2.64 2.96
C VAL A 66 2.08 -3.03 2.04
N HIS A 67 1.72 -4.31 2.00
CA HIS A 67 0.57 -4.78 1.21
C HIS A 67 -0.29 -5.77 1.98
N THR A 68 -1.56 -5.42 2.13
CA THR A 68 -2.61 -6.29 2.65
C THR A 68 -4.00 -5.84 2.17
N ILE A 69 -5.08 -6.46 2.67
CA ILE A 69 -6.47 -6.12 2.33
C ILE A 69 -6.88 -4.82 3.05
N ALA A 70 -7.69 -3.98 2.41
CA ALA A 70 -8.05 -2.65 2.88
C ALA A 70 -8.58 -2.57 4.33
N PRO A 71 -9.59 -3.35 4.79
CA PRO A 71 -10.05 -3.27 6.17
C PRO A 71 -8.96 -3.63 7.18
N PHE A 72 -8.09 -4.55 6.83
CA PHE A 72 -7.02 -4.97 7.73
C PHE A 72 -5.88 -3.95 7.79
N LEU A 73 -5.59 -3.30 6.68
CA LEU A 73 -4.62 -2.23 6.64
C LEU A 73 -5.13 -0.98 7.36
N VAL A 74 -6.35 -0.54 7.03
CA VAL A 74 -6.88 0.75 7.49
C VAL A 74 -7.56 0.64 8.85
N GLU A 75 -8.61 -0.20 8.96
CA GLU A 75 -9.42 -0.22 10.18
C GLU A 75 -8.68 -0.88 11.36
N ARG A 76 -7.95 -1.97 11.10
CA ARG A 76 -7.22 -2.71 12.12
C ARG A 76 -5.97 -1.99 12.62
N ALA A 77 -5.25 -1.28 11.75
CA ALA A 77 -3.99 -0.62 12.08
C ALA A 77 -4.07 0.91 12.06
N LEU A 78 -5.27 1.49 12.18
CA LEU A 78 -5.49 2.93 12.08
C LEU A 78 -4.66 3.73 13.08
N GLU A 79 -4.59 3.26 14.33
CA GLU A 79 -3.81 3.93 15.37
C GLU A 79 -2.32 3.99 15.01
N GLN A 80 -1.76 2.88 14.54
CA GLN A 80 -0.36 2.80 14.16
C GLN A 80 -0.05 3.68 12.93
N ILE A 81 -0.94 3.72 11.94
CA ILE A 81 -0.79 4.66 10.80
C ILE A 81 -0.74 6.10 11.33
N LYS A 82 -1.68 6.47 12.18
CA LYS A 82 -1.75 7.83 12.75
C LYS A 82 -0.54 8.18 13.62
N VAL A 83 -0.14 7.28 14.54
CA VAL A 83 0.83 7.59 15.59
C VAL A 83 2.25 7.24 15.18
N ASP A 84 2.46 6.08 14.55
CA ASP A 84 3.81 5.59 14.24
C ASP A 84 4.34 6.17 12.93
N LEU A 85 3.47 6.51 11.99
CA LEU A 85 3.86 7.08 10.69
C LEU A 85 3.56 8.57 10.59
N CYS A 86 2.28 8.96 10.54
CA CYS A 86 1.90 10.34 10.22
C CYS A 86 2.33 11.33 11.31
N TYR A 87 2.06 11.04 12.59
CA TYR A 87 2.47 11.93 13.70
C TYR A 87 3.98 12.09 13.80
N GLN A 88 4.76 11.12 13.38
CA GLN A 88 6.23 11.16 13.35
C GLN A 88 6.78 11.66 12.02
N GLU A 89 5.94 12.04 11.06
CA GLU A 89 6.32 12.51 9.71
C GLU A 89 7.22 11.52 8.97
N LEU A 90 6.91 10.21 9.07
CA LEU A 90 7.69 9.14 8.46
C LEU A 90 7.06 8.68 7.15
N GLY A 91 7.90 8.33 6.17
CA GLY A 91 7.47 7.85 4.87
C GLY A 91 7.18 6.34 4.85
N ALA A 92 6.02 5.96 4.30
CA ALA A 92 5.67 4.57 4.03
C ALA A 92 4.68 4.47 2.87
N ASN A 93 4.77 3.40 2.08
CA ASN A 93 3.84 3.12 1.00
C ASN A 93 2.85 2.03 1.44
N LEU A 94 1.63 2.43 1.74
CA LEU A 94 0.56 1.56 2.22
C LEU A 94 -0.33 1.16 1.04
N VAL A 95 -0.14 -0.04 0.50
CA VAL A 95 -0.85 -0.50 -0.70
C VAL A 95 -1.92 -1.50 -0.33
N SER A 96 -3.18 -1.10 -0.40
CA SER A 96 -4.31 -1.99 -0.15
C SER A 96 -4.85 -2.61 -1.44
N VAL A 97 -5.62 -3.68 -1.28
CA VAL A 97 -6.55 -4.22 -2.27
C VAL A 97 -7.86 -4.55 -1.58
N GLY A 98 -8.95 -4.58 -2.33
CA GLY A 98 -10.26 -4.94 -1.76
C GLY A 98 -10.92 -3.81 -0.99
N GLY A 99 -10.83 -2.59 -1.48
CA GLY A 99 -11.57 -1.44 -0.93
C GLY A 99 -13.07 -1.53 -1.22
N SER A 100 -13.89 -0.70 -0.53
CA SER A 100 -15.35 -0.73 -0.62
C SER A 100 -15.92 -2.13 -0.40
N TYR A 101 -16.61 -2.67 -1.39
CA TYR A 101 -17.27 -3.98 -1.38
C TYR A 101 -16.67 -4.95 -2.39
N ASP A 102 -15.40 -4.78 -2.77
CA ASP A 102 -14.73 -5.67 -3.74
C ASP A 102 -14.84 -7.14 -3.33
N TYR A 103 -14.74 -7.41 -2.03
CA TYR A 103 -14.90 -8.76 -1.46
C TYR A 103 -16.28 -9.00 -0.83
N ALA A 104 -17.35 -8.53 -1.49
CA ALA A 104 -18.72 -8.63 -0.98
C ALA A 104 -19.11 -10.06 -0.55
N ALA A 105 -18.67 -11.07 -1.30
CA ALA A 105 -18.94 -12.48 -1.02
C ALA A 105 -18.31 -12.99 0.30
N LEU A 106 -17.28 -12.31 0.81
CA LEU A 106 -16.62 -12.67 2.07
C LEU A 106 -17.28 -12.04 3.30
N GLY A 107 -18.26 -11.16 3.10
CA GLY A 107 -19.04 -10.55 4.16
C GLY A 107 -18.36 -9.33 4.83
N PRO A 108 -18.97 -8.81 5.91
CA PRO A 108 -18.62 -7.53 6.53
C PRO A 108 -17.16 -7.41 6.99
N THR A 109 -16.52 -8.50 7.32
CA THR A 109 -15.10 -8.51 7.76
C THR A 109 -14.12 -8.09 6.68
N HIS A 110 -14.55 -8.12 5.41
CA HIS A 110 -13.75 -7.76 4.23
C HIS A 110 -14.27 -6.51 3.51
N HIS A 111 -15.31 -5.87 4.03
CA HIS A 111 -15.83 -4.62 3.48
C HIS A 111 -15.05 -3.44 4.07
N CYS A 112 -14.70 -2.47 3.25
CA CYS A 112 -14.02 -1.25 3.69
C CYS A 112 -14.50 -0.03 2.88
N PRO A 113 -15.76 0.40 3.04
CA PRO A 113 -16.29 1.55 2.29
C PRO A 113 -15.79 2.89 2.84
N ALA A 114 -15.27 2.92 4.07
CA ALA A 114 -14.87 4.12 4.78
C ALA A 114 -13.35 4.32 4.85
N ASP A 115 -12.56 3.56 4.08
CA ASP A 115 -11.09 3.65 4.11
C ASP A 115 -10.60 5.06 3.77
N VAL A 116 -11.00 5.61 2.64
CA VAL A 116 -10.59 6.95 2.19
C VAL A 116 -11.05 8.04 3.15
N PRO A 117 -12.35 8.17 3.52
CA PRO A 117 -12.76 9.20 4.46
C PRO A 117 -12.11 9.06 5.84
N THR A 118 -11.87 7.84 6.32
CA THR A 118 -11.20 7.62 7.61
C THR A 118 -9.75 8.10 7.59
N LEU A 119 -9.00 7.76 6.54
CA LEU A 119 -7.61 8.19 6.42
C LEU A 119 -7.50 9.69 6.13
N ASN A 120 -8.47 10.29 5.42
CA ASN A 120 -8.48 11.72 5.13
C ASN A 120 -8.61 12.62 6.38
N GLU A 121 -9.02 12.06 7.52
CA GLU A 121 -9.04 12.75 8.82
C GLU A 121 -7.66 12.78 9.50
N ILE A 122 -6.67 12.02 8.97
CA ILE A 122 -5.31 12.00 9.51
C ILE A 122 -4.49 13.07 8.76
N PRO A 123 -3.85 14.03 9.47
CA PRO A 123 -2.96 14.98 8.83
C PRO A 123 -1.78 14.30 8.12
N ASP A 124 -1.31 14.90 7.05
CA ASP A 124 -0.07 14.55 6.34
C ASP A 124 -0.04 13.14 5.71
N ILE A 125 -1.21 12.50 5.53
CA ILE A 125 -1.34 11.29 4.73
C ILE A 125 -1.72 11.62 3.29
N GLU A 126 -0.99 11.09 2.34
CA GLU A 126 -1.36 11.14 0.92
C GLU A 126 -2.29 9.98 0.57
N ILE A 127 -3.34 10.24 -0.22
CA ILE A 127 -4.29 9.21 -0.64
C ILE A 127 -4.35 9.17 -2.16
N VAL A 128 -4.05 8.00 -2.72
CA VAL A 128 -4.03 7.74 -4.16
C VAL A 128 -5.02 6.63 -4.50
N VAL A 129 -5.99 6.93 -5.36
CA VAL A 129 -7.00 5.98 -5.83
C VAL A 129 -6.89 5.87 -7.35
N PRO A 130 -5.97 5.06 -7.88
CA PRO A 130 -5.77 4.94 -9.31
C PRO A 130 -6.95 4.23 -9.97
N GLY A 131 -7.44 4.78 -11.07
CA GLY A 131 -8.54 4.19 -11.84
C GLY A 131 -8.08 3.09 -12.80
N HIS A 132 -6.78 3.05 -13.14
CA HIS A 132 -6.22 2.10 -14.09
C HIS A 132 -4.86 1.56 -13.63
N PRO A 133 -4.47 0.33 -14.02
CA PRO A 133 -3.17 -0.25 -13.66
C PRO A 133 -1.96 0.57 -14.10
N ASP A 134 -2.00 1.19 -15.27
CA ASP A 134 -0.90 2.03 -15.77
C ASP A 134 -0.79 3.35 -14.99
N GLU A 135 -1.92 3.89 -14.54
CA GLU A 135 -1.96 5.06 -13.68
C GLU A 135 -1.29 4.75 -12.32
N PHE A 136 -1.60 3.60 -11.73
CA PHE A 136 -0.90 3.13 -10.53
C PHE A 136 0.62 3.07 -10.77
N ASP A 137 1.05 2.44 -11.87
CA ASP A 137 2.48 2.30 -12.20
C ASP A 137 3.19 3.66 -12.28
N GLN A 138 2.58 4.61 -12.97
CA GLN A 138 3.14 5.96 -13.14
C GLN A 138 3.21 6.71 -11.82
N ILE A 139 2.10 6.78 -11.08
CA ILE A 139 2.03 7.53 -9.82
C ILE A 139 2.97 6.89 -8.79
N PHE A 140 2.91 5.58 -8.61
CA PHE A 140 3.75 4.88 -7.64
C PHE A 140 5.24 5.08 -7.94
N THR A 141 5.65 4.92 -9.19
CA THR A 141 7.06 5.08 -9.59
C THR A 141 7.57 6.50 -9.34
N GLN A 142 6.71 7.51 -9.45
CA GLN A 142 7.08 8.91 -9.22
C GLN A 142 7.07 9.29 -7.73
N SER A 143 6.27 8.64 -6.89
CA SER A 143 6.01 9.10 -5.51
C SER A 143 6.51 8.14 -4.41
N TYR A 144 6.83 6.88 -4.68
CA TYR A 144 7.15 5.90 -3.64
C TYR A 144 8.34 6.28 -2.72
N ASN A 145 9.16 7.23 -3.14
CA ASN A 145 10.34 7.70 -2.41
C ASN A 145 10.25 9.20 -2.09
N ASN A 146 9.05 9.74 -1.91
CA ASN A 146 8.84 11.17 -1.60
C ASN A 146 8.98 11.51 -0.12
N GLY A 147 9.13 10.50 0.75
CA GLY A 147 9.27 10.69 2.19
C GLY A 147 7.93 10.84 2.94
N ALA A 148 6.80 10.78 2.24
CA ALA A 148 5.47 10.85 2.84
C ALA A 148 4.88 9.48 3.13
N THR A 149 3.92 9.41 4.06
CA THR A 149 3.03 8.26 4.19
C THR A 149 1.95 8.35 3.13
N THR A 150 1.97 7.42 2.17
CA THR A 150 1.02 7.39 1.04
C THR A 150 0.19 6.11 1.06
N TYR A 151 -1.14 6.26 1.06
CA TYR A 151 -2.09 5.17 0.92
C TYR A 151 -2.49 5.01 -0.55
N TYR A 152 -2.19 3.86 -1.14
CA TYR A 152 -2.60 3.48 -2.49
C TYR A 152 -3.74 2.47 -2.41
N ARG A 153 -4.92 2.89 -2.84
CA ARG A 153 -6.13 2.07 -2.83
C ARG A 153 -6.32 1.36 -4.16
N LEU A 154 -6.06 0.06 -4.18
CA LEU A 154 -6.27 -0.77 -5.37
C LEU A 154 -7.57 -1.56 -5.27
N SER A 155 -8.21 -1.78 -6.41
CA SER A 155 -9.34 -2.68 -6.56
C SER A 155 -8.91 -4.05 -7.10
N GLU A 156 -9.67 -5.09 -6.79
CA GLU A 156 -9.48 -6.43 -7.35
C GLU A 156 -9.70 -6.43 -8.86
N SER A 157 -10.72 -5.70 -9.30
CA SER A 157 -11.06 -5.54 -10.72
C SER A 157 -10.48 -4.23 -11.26
N SER A 158 -9.82 -4.29 -12.41
CA SER A 158 -9.42 -3.09 -13.14
C SER A 158 -10.59 -2.52 -13.94
N ASN A 159 -10.64 -1.21 -14.05
CA ASN A 159 -11.55 -0.55 -14.99
C ASN A 159 -11.23 -1.00 -16.43
N LYS A 160 -12.25 -1.05 -17.26
CA LYS A 160 -12.05 -1.28 -18.71
C LYS A 160 -11.33 -0.07 -19.31
N ASP A 161 -10.51 -0.33 -20.33
CA ASP A 161 -9.78 0.70 -21.10
C ASP A 161 -10.74 1.77 -21.66
N ASP A 162 -11.00 2.81 -20.88
CA ASP A 162 -11.51 4.07 -21.37
C ASP A 162 -10.40 5.10 -21.19
N ARG A 163 -9.76 5.47 -22.29
CA ARG A 163 -8.59 6.35 -22.32
C ARG A 163 -8.89 7.81 -21.97
N ASP A 164 -10.10 8.13 -21.59
CA ASP A 164 -10.51 9.40 -21.00
C ASP A 164 -10.41 9.33 -19.46
N VAL A 165 -9.25 8.88 -18.97
CA VAL A 165 -8.99 8.82 -17.52
C VAL A 165 -8.85 10.25 -17.01
N LEU A 166 -9.86 10.69 -16.28
CA LEU A 166 -9.75 11.84 -15.37
C LEU A 166 -8.70 11.49 -14.32
N TRP A 167 -7.63 12.26 -14.28
CA TRP A 167 -6.52 12.13 -13.32
C TRP A 167 -7.05 11.93 -11.91
N SER A 168 -6.62 10.85 -11.25
CA SER A 168 -6.89 10.66 -9.83
C SER A 168 -6.35 11.86 -9.07
N ARG A 169 -7.20 12.47 -8.27
CA ARG A 169 -6.77 13.56 -7.39
C ARG A 169 -5.96 12.95 -6.26
N ILE A 170 -4.74 13.42 -6.09
CA ILE A 170 -4.06 13.35 -4.80
C ILE A 170 -4.82 14.32 -3.91
N LEU A 171 -5.50 13.79 -2.91
CA LEU A 171 -6.16 14.60 -1.91
C LEU A 171 -5.11 14.95 -0.87
N GLN A 172 -4.72 16.20 -0.84
CA GLN A 172 -3.92 16.78 0.24
C GLN A 172 -4.80 17.21 1.39
#